data_962ec11d44bfc0cc515f52ae1d5039f7
#
_entry.id   962ec11d44bfc0cc515f52ae1d5039f7
#
_cell.length_a   1.000
_cell.length_b   1.000
_cell.length_c   1.000
_cell.angle_alpha   90.00
_cell.angle_beta   90.00
_cell.angle_gamma   90.00
#
_symmetry.space_group_name_H-M   'P 1'
#
loop_
_entity.id
_entity.type
_entity.pdbx_description
1 polymer ?
#
loop_
_entity_poly.entity_id
_entity_poly.type
_entity_poly.pdbx_seq_one_letter_code
_entity_poly.pdbx_strand_id
1 'polypeptide(L)'
;MKKTLSIILVLSIMLGIFAVSASAADDSAVLTGAEKSMLKIQRIDADGDGAYSTSDAAEFLRAAAGISANSDDEKYDLDFDGYVSVTDAQQALRMVSGIVPVLNEAETLELFNERINSVKTVRPGFEKTATMQCPSIKITTTNAPVADMNVTDLEFDKYVDKIIKVMNTFPYNMALNDEMKAQLNEMKKQASEAYLPQTTTKTVASRSNSHYSYFPVNNLGWSSKLTVDDIKGATCQIVGSDIVCTITLPEFTYIGDEYPTGSSGFSKRQTLPYGKVFNIPAFDESDGSTVNKVQFKNGKVVLKVDVLTGDVLEADYSYTYFSEIMAAPQEDSELTMKTATTANTTENYIMNRVTV
;
A
#
# COMPACT_ATOMS: atom_id res chain seq x y z
N MET A 1 -8.96 40.53 -22.11
CA MET A 1 -7.77 40.65 -21.27
C MET A 1 -7.69 39.67 -20.11
N LYS A 2 -8.80 39.27 -19.42
CA LYS A 2 -8.73 38.27 -18.32
C LYS A 2 -8.45 36.81 -18.76
N LYS A 3 -8.87 36.41 -19.96
CA LYS A 3 -8.66 35.02 -20.48
C LYS A 3 -7.24 34.78 -21.02
N THR A 4 -6.56 35.80 -21.53
CA THR A 4 -5.17 35.71 -21.99
C THR A 4 -4.17 35.66 -20.82
N LEU A 5 -4.52 36.26 -19.68
CA LEU A 5 -3.67 36.21 -18.47
C LEU A 5 -3.65 34.84 -17.84
N SER A 6 -4.78 34.08 -17.88
CA SER A 6 -4.87 32.70 -17.34
C SER A 6 -4.04 31.71 -18.15
N ILE A 7 -3.98 31.85 -19.49
CA ILE A 7 -3.20 30.95 -20.36
C ILE A 7 -1.70 31.17 -20.16
N ILE A 8 -1.26 32.42 -19.97
CA ILE A 8 0.16 32.72 -19.70
C ILE A 8 0.57 32.23 -18.31
N LEU A 9 -0.34 32.27 -17.33
CA LEU A 9 -0.06 31.76 -15.96
C LEU A 9 0.05 30.24 -15.95
N VAL A 10 -0.78 29.50 -16.70
CA VAL A 10 -0.70 28.06 -16.84
C VAL A 10 0.58 27.63 -17.55
N LEU A 11 0.97 28.36 -18.62
CA LEU A 11 2.23 28.07 -19.33
C LEU A 11 3.47 28.37 -18.47
N SER A 12 3.44 29.37 -17.60
CA SER A 12 4.55 29.68 -16.70
C SER A 12 4.64 28.72 -15.52
N ILE A 13 3.55 28.07 -15.11
CA ILE A 13 3.56 27.03 -14.08
C ILE A 13 4.07 25.69 -14.66
N MET A 14 3.75 25.36 -15.89
CA MET A 14 4.35 24.20 -16.59
C MET A 14 5.86 24.37 -16.78
N LEU A 15 6.35 25.58 -17.06
CA LEU A 15 7.80 25.84 -17.10
C LEU A 15 8.47 25.91 -15.72
N GLY A 16 7.72 26.20 -14.66
CA GLY A 16 8.24 26.31 -13.29
C GLY A 16 8.53 25.00 -12.59
N ILE A 17 7.94 23.89 -13.05
CA ILE A 17 8.22 22.54 -12.52
C ILE A 17 9.55 21.99 -13.05
N PHE A 18 10.04 22.52 -14.17
CA PHE A 18 11.36 22.18 -14.73
C PHE A 18 12.48 23.16 -14.37
N ALA A 19 12.22 24.20 -13.59
CA ALA A 19 13.23 25.15 -13.15
C ALA A 19 13.87 24.73 -11.83
N VAL A 20 14.54 23.58 -11.82
CA VAL A 20 15.61 23.29 -10.86
C VAL A 20 16.90 23.74 -11.50
N SER A 21 17.38 24.93 -11.04
CA SER A 21 18.74 25.47 -11.22
C SER A 21 19.37 25.32 -12.62
N ALA A 22 19.14 26.30 -13.49
CA ALA A 22 20.05 26.57 -14.59
C ALA A 22 21.36 27.16 -14.04
N SER A 23 22.28 26.31 -13.63
CA SER A 23 23.70 26.60 -13.73
C SER A 23 24.17 26.09 -15.10
N ALA A 24 24.65 26.99 -15.93
CA ALA A 24 25.16 26.70 -17.24
C ALA A 24 26.24 25.61 -17.20
N ALA A 25 25.87 24.42 -17.60
CA ALA A 25 26.75 23.38 -18.11
C ALA A 25 25.90 22.58 -19.09
N ASP A 26 26.45 22.36 -20.26
CA ASP A 26 25.95 21.55 -21.37
C ASP A 26 25.62 20.12 -20.85
N ASP A 27 24.37 19.93 -20.42
CA ASP A 27 23.84 18.63 -20.02
C ASP A 27 22.42 18.52 -20.59
N SER A 28 22.31 17.71 -21.62
CA SER A 28 21.03 17.08 -21.96
C SER A 28 20.56 16.36 -20.68
N ALA A 29 19.57 16.94 -19.99
CA ALA A 29 19.05 16.38 -18.75
C ALA A 29 18.58 14.94 -19.05
N VAL A 30 19.34 13.96 -18.55
CA VAL A 30 18.97 12.55 -18.70
C VAL A 30 17.70 12.34 -17.87
N LEU A 31 16.57 12.11 -18.56
CA LEU A 31 15.29 11.82 -17.92
C LEU A 31 15.45 10.64 -16.95
N THR A 32 14.83 10.76 -15.78
CA THR A 32 14.71 9.62 -14.85
C THR A 32 13.87 8.51 -15.49
N GLY A 33 13.98 7.29 -15.02
CA GLY A 33 13.17 6.17 -15.53
C GLY A 33 11.67 6.40 -15.37
N ALA A 34 11.24 7.03 -14.27
CA ALA A 34 9.85 7.37 -14.06
C ALA A 34 9.36 8.50 -15.00
N GLU A 35 10.19 9.50 -15.30
CA GLU A 35 9.88 10.52 -16.32
C GLU A 35 9.75 9.89 -17.71
N LYS A 36 10.64 8.98 -18.08
CA LYS A 36 10.54 8.20 -19.32
C LYS A 36 9.25 7.39 -19.37
N SER A 37 8.89 6.73 -18.26
CA SER A 37 7.66 5.95 -18.14
C SER A 37 6.42 6.82 -18.34
N MET A 38 6.38 8.00 -17.74
CA MET A 38 5.27 8.96 -17.93
C MET A 38 5.20 9.45 -19.37
N LEU A 39 6.33 9.83 -19.97
CA LEU A 39 6.38 10.24 -21.38
C LEU A 39 5.93 9.13 -22.32
N LYS A 40 6.35 7.88 -22.08
CA LYS A 40 5.94 6.72 -22.85
C LYS A 40 4.41 6.54 -22.82
N ILE A 41 3.80 6.68 -21.64
CA ILE A 41 2.35 6.62 -21.46
C ILE A 41 1.64 7.77 -22.19
N GLN A 42 2.16 8.99 -22.08
CA GLN A 42 1.58 10.17 -22.74
C GLN A 42 1.73 10.11 -24.27
N ARG A 43 2.85 9.58 -24.78
CA ARG A 43 3.11 9.44 -26.21
C ARG A 43 2.19 8.43 -26.89
N ILE A 44 1.72 7.40 -26.17
CA ILE A 44 0.82 6.38 -26.73
C ILE A 44 -0.50 6.96 -27.21
N ASP A 45 -1.04 8.00 -26.60
CA ASP A 45 -2.17 8.79 -27.10
C ASP A 45 -1.65 9.72 -28.21
N ALA A 46 -1.38 9.14 -29.38
CA ALA A 46 -0.70 9.83 -30.47
C ALA A 46 -1.60 10.84 -31.18
N ASP A 47 -2.91 10.58 -31.26
CA ASP A 47 -3.88 11.49 -31.87
C ASP A 47 -4.47 12.50 -30.86
N GLY A 48 -4.23 12.30 -29.55
CA GLY A 48 -4.61 13.24 -28.49
C GLY A 48 -6.10 13.21 -28.16
N ASP A 49 -6.79 12.12 -28.46
CA ASP A 49 -8.24 11.98 -28.21
C ASP A 49 -8.55 11.49 -26.77
N GLY A 50 -7.53 11.13 -26.00
CA GLY A 50 -7.63 10.64 -24.63
C GLY A 50 -7.97 9.15 -24.52
N ALA A 51 -7.97 8.43 -25.66
CA ALA A 51 -8.20 6.99 -25.70
C ALA A 51 -7.01 6.28 -26.36
N TYR A 52 -6.64 5.12 -25.83
CA TYR A 52 -5.55 4.31 -26.38
C TYR A 52 -6.13 3.26 -27.34
N SER A 53 -5.94 3.47 -28.63
CA SER A 53 -6.61 2.71 -29.66
C SER A 53 -5.69 2.38 -30.85
N THR A 54 -6.23 1.64 -31.84
CA THR A 54 -5.49 1.35 -33.06
C THR A 54 -5.29 2.60 -33.94
N SER A 55 -6.05 3.70 -33.73
CA SER A 55 -5.77 4.97 -34.40
C SER A 55 -4.44 5.56 -33.98
N ASP A 56 -4.08 5.47 -32.69
CA ASP A 56 -2.77 5.89 -32.19
C ASP A 56 -1.64 5.12 -32.86
N ALA A 57 -1.76 3.80 -32.91
CA ALA A 57 -0.77 2.97 -33.58
C ALA A 57 -0.63 3.31 -35.08
N ALA A 58 -1.73 3.73 -35.73
CA ALA A 58 -1.69 4.19 -37.13
C ALA A 58 -0.94 5.53 -37.24
N GLU A 59 -1.03 6.44 -36.26
CA GLU A 59 -0.24 7.67 -36.28
C GLU A 59 1.27 7.38 -36.14
N PHE A 60 1.66 6.43 -35.27
CA PHE A 60 3.05 5.96 -35.19
C PHE A 60 3.54 5.40 -36.53
N LEU A 61 2.71 4.61 -37.20
CA LEU A 61 3.07 4.03 -38.51
C LEU A 61 3.20 5.12 -39.58
N ARG A 62 2.33 6.14 -39.60
CA ARG A 62 2.42 7.28 -40.49
C ARG A 62 3.70 8.10 -40.25
N ALA A 63 4.05 8.32 -38.98
CA ALA A 63 5.28 8.99 -38.61
C ALA A 63 6.52 8.22 -39.09
N ALA A 64 6.56 6.90 -38.82
CA ALA A 64 7.66 6.02 -39.26
C ALA A 64 7.80 5.95 -40.80
N ALA A 65 6.68 6.10 -41.51
CA ALA A 65 6.66 6.17 -43.01
C ALA A 65 7.00 7.56 -43.55
N GLY A 66 7.22 8.57 -42.71
CA GLY A 66 7.44 9.97 -43.16
C GLY A 66 6.20 10.65 -43.80
N ILE A 67 5.00 10.15 -43.51
CA ILE A 67 3.74 10.62 -44.07
C ILE A 67 3.04 11.62 -43.12
N SER A 68 3.44 11.67 -41.86
CA SER A 68 2.87 12.61 -40.86
C SER A 68 3.27 14.05 -41.19
N ALA A 69 2.29 14.96 -41.20
CA ALA A 69 2.52 16.37 -41.52
C ALA A 69 3.22 17.13 -40.38
N ASN A 70 3.24 16.61 -39.18
CA ASN A 70 3.91 17.16 -37.99
C ASN A 70 5.01 16.19 -37.56
N SER A 71 6.19 16.37 -38.09
CA SER A 71 7.40 15.62 -37.70
C SER A 71 7.95 16.15 -36.37
N ASP A 72 7.17 16.06 -35.31
CA ASP A 72 7.70 16.10 -33.96
C ASP A 72 8.21 14.67 -33.66
N ASP A 73 9.39 14.39 -34.16
CA ASP A 73 9.98 13.05 -34.19
C ASP A 73 10.07 12.46 -32.77
N GLU A 74 10.32 13.29 -31.76
CA GLU A 74 10.39 12.84 -30.37
C GLU A 74 9.08 12.25 -29.81
N LYS A 75 7.93 12.72 -30.30
CA LYS A 75 6.62 12.21 -29.85
C LYS A 75 6.41 10.74 -30.20
N TYR A 76 6.97 10.29 -31.31
CA TYR A 76 6.77 8.95 -31.85
C TYR A 76 7.93 7.98 -31.56
N ASP A 77 8.95 8.42 -30.83
CA ASP A 77 10.06 7.59 -30.37
C ASP A 77 9.67 6.95 -29.01
N LEU A 78 9.13 5.72 -29.04
CA LEU A 78 8.65 5.02 -27.84
C LEU A 78 9.73 4.25 -27.09
N ASP A 79 10.81 3.87 -27.77
CA ASP A 79 11.91 3.14 -27.16
C ASP A 79 13.07 4.03 -26.75
N PHE A 80 12.96 5.34 -27.04
CA PHE A 80 13.95 6.38 -26.73
C PHE A 80 15.31 6.13 -27.36
N ASP A 81 15.37 5.52 -28.54
CA ASP A 81 16.61 5.30 -29.29
C ASP A 81 17.04 6.51 -30.14
N GLY A 82 16.20 7.56 -30.19
CA GLY A 82 16.41 8.80 -30.92
C GLY A 82 15.92 8.77 -32.37
N TYR A 83 15.26 7.70 -32.79
CA TYR A 83 14.73 7.54 -34.15
C TYR A 83 13.29 7.10 -34.14
N VAL A 84 12.45 7.67 -34.99
CA VAL A 84 11.11 7.16 -35.25
C VAL A 84 11.16 6.08 -36.33
N SER A 85 10.80 4.88 -35.98
CA SER A 85 10.95 3.71 -36.82
C SER A 85 9.71 2.81 -36.85
N VAL A 86 9.74 1.79 -37.68
CA VAL A 86 8.71 0.74 -37.70
C VAL A 86 8.65 0.00 -36.35
N THR A 87 9.75 -0.01 -35.59
CA THR A 87 9.80 -0.65 -34.28
C THR A 87 8.87 0.05 -33.29
N ASP A 88 8.85 1.39 -33.28
CA ASP A 88 7.94 2.18 -32.43
C ASP A 88 6.48 1.95 -32.78
N ALA A 89 6.15 1.96 -34.07
CA ALA A 89 4.82 1.66 -34.55
C ALA A 89 4.35 0.25 -34.16
N GLN A 90 5.24 -0.72 -34.27
CA GLN A 90 4.98 -2.09 -33.86
C GLN A 90 4.78 -2.22 -32.36
N GLN A 91 5.59 -1.48 -31.58
CA GLN A 91 5.46 -1.44 -30.12
C GLN A 91 4.14 -0.77 -29.72
N ALA A 92 3.80 0.38 -30.32
CA ALA A 92 2.52 1.05 -30.07
C ALA A 92 1.34 0.11 -30.35
N LEU A 93 1.32 -0.54 -31.50
CA LEU A 93 0.25 -1.48 -31.86
C LEU A 93 0.12 -2.64 -30.86
N ARG A 94 1.22 -3.19 -30.40
CA ARG A 94 1.21 -4.30 -29.41
C ARG A 94 0.70 -3.83 -28.03
N MET A 95 1.01 -2.58 -27.65
CA MET A 95 0.56 -1.96 -26.39
C MET A 95 -0.94 -1.67 -26.43
N VAL A 96 -1.43 -0.95 -27.44
CA VAL A 96 -2.86 -0.61 -27.57
C VAL A 96 -3.74 -1.85 -27.78
N SER A 97 -3.19 -2.92 -28.36
CA SER A 97 -3.87 -4.20 -28.49
C SER A 97 -3.81 -5.08 -27.22
N GLY A 98 -3.15 -4.62 -26.16
CA GLY A 98 -3.00 -5.38 -24.92
C GLY A 98 -2.10 -6.63 -25.02
N ILE A 99 -1.33 -6.78 -26.12
CA ILE A 99 -0.40 -7.90 -26.31
C ILE A 99 0.83 -7.78 -25.41
N VAL A 100 1.29 -6.57 -25.17
CA VAL A 100 2.36 -6.26 -24.23
C VAL A 100 1.89 -5.15 -23.28
N PRO A 101 2.35 -5.12 -22.03
CA PRO A 101 2.05 -3.99 -21.13
C PRO A 101 2.75 -2.72 -21.64
N VAL A 102 2.16 -1.57 -21.34
CA VAL A 102 2.75 -0.26 -21.68
C VAL A 102 4.10 -0.07 -20.98
N LEU A 103 4.15 -0.43 -19.70
CA LEU A 103 5.37 -0.47 -18.90
C LEU A 103 5.68 -1.91 -18.51
N ASN A 104 6.95 -2.28 -18.56
CA ASN A 104 7.41 -3.53 -17.97
C ASN A 104 7.40 -3.45 -16.42
N GLU A 105 7.71 -4.55 -15.75
CA GLU A 105 7.68 -4.66 -14.31
C GLU A 105 8.61 -3.68 -13.59
N ALA A 106 9.83 -3.50 -14.11
CA ALA A 106 10.82 -2.58 -13.54
C ALA A 106 10.41 -1.11 -13.74
N GLU A 107 9.96 -0.74 -14.94
CA GLU A 107 9.42 0.58 -15.26
C GLU A 107 8.20 0.91 -14.38
N THR A 108 7.28 -0.05 -14.21
CA THR A 108 6.11 0.10 -13.34
C THR A 108 6.51 0.35 -11.90
N LEU A 109 7.48 -0.40 -11.38
CA LEU A 109 7.94 -0.27 -10.00
C LEU A 109 8.66 1.06 -9.77
N GLU A 110 9.45 1.52 -10.72
CA GLU A 110 10.14 2.80 -10.64
C GLU A 110 9.14 3.96 -10.62
N LEU A 111 8.15 3.94 -11.53
CA LEU A 111 7.05 4.90 -11.56
C LEU A 111 6.27 4.88 -10.24
N PHE A 112 5.90 3.70 -9.74
CA PHE A 112 5.22 3.53 -8.47
C PHE A 112 6.00 4.16 -7.32
N ASN A 113 7.28 3.82 -7.17
CA ASN A 113 8.12 4.32 -6.09
C ASN A 113 8.24 5.85 -6.12
N GLU A 114 8.44 6.44 -7.28
CA GLU A 114 8.53 7.89 -7.41
C GLU A 114 7.21 8.57 -7.06
N ARG A 115 6.10 8.11 -7.63
CA ARG A 115 4.78 8.74 -7.43
C ARG A 115 4.30 8.61 -6.00
N ILE A 116 4.44 7.44 -5.38
CA ILE A 116 4.03 7.27 -3.98
C ILE A 116 4.91 8.07 -3.01
N ASN A 117 6.20 8.22 -3.32
CA ASN A 117 7.10 9.04 -2.53
C ASN A 117 6.79 10.54 -2.67
N SER A 118 6.35 10.98 -3.86
CA SER A 118 5.97 12.38 -4.10
C SER A 118 4.82 12.83 -3.19
N VAL A 119 3.90 11.94 -2.83
CA VAL A 119 2.79 12.25 -1.90
C VAL A 119 3.30 12.79 -0.57
N LYS A 120 4.38 12.25 -0.01
CA LYS A 120 4.95 12.75 1.25
C LYS A 120 5.71 14.07 1.10
N THR A 121 6.18 14.39 -0.09
CA THR A 121 6.84 15.66 -0.41
C THR A 121 5.82 16.75 -0.69
N VAL A 122 4.87 16.48 -1.57
CA VAL A 122 3.82 17.42 -1.98
C VAL A 122 2.78 17.61 -0.86
N ARG A 123 2.46 16.53 -0.14
CA ARG A 123 1.47 16.49 0.94
C ARG A 123 0.10 17.01 0.51
N PRO A 124 -0.54 16.41 -0.52
CA PRO A 124 -1.93 16.74 -0.86
C PRO A 124 -2.83 16.43 0.33
N GLY A 125 -3.98 17.09 0.47
CA GLY A 125 -5.01 16.64 1.40
C GLY A 125 -5.53 15.27 0.99
N PHE A 126 -5.98 14.45 1.94
CA PHE A 126 -6.58 13.17 1.62
C PHE A 126 -7.63 12.74 2.66
N GLU A 127 -8.52 11.86 2.23
CA GLU A 127 -9.35 11.06 3.10
C GLU A 127 -8.79 9.64 3.15
N LYS A 128 -8.55 9.14 4.36
CA LYS A 128 -8.13 7.76 4.62
C LYS A 128 -9.30 6.99 5.19
N THR A 129 -9.64 5.86 4.59
CA THR A 129 -10.49 4.83 5.20
C THR A 129 -9.65 3.58 5.46
N ALA A 130 -9.60 3.14 6.70
CA ALA A 130 -8.89 1.94 7.10
C ALA A 130 -9.85 0.94 7.72
N THR A 131 -9.80 -0.30 7.26
CA THR A 131 -10.59 -1.41 7.82
C THR A 131 -9.65 -2.54 8.22
N MET A 132 -9.81 -3.01 9.44
CA MET A 132 -9.18 -4.22 9.95
C MET A 132 -10.26 -5.21 10.37
N GLN A 133 -10.08 -6.47 9.97
CA GLN A 133 -10.94 -7.57 10.38
C GLN A 133 -10.10 -8.75 10.81
N CYS A 134 -10.41 -9.34 11.95
CA CYS A 134 -9.77 -10.54 12.46
C CYS A 134 -10.69 -11.76 12.23
N PRO A 135 -10.63 -12.41 11.08
CA PRO A 135 -11.51 -13.54 10.78
C PRO A 135 -11.22 -14.77 11.65
N SER A 136 -10.06 -14.83 12.31
CA SER A 136 -9.70 -15.91 13.21
C SER A 136 -8.81 -15.39 14.33
N ILE A 137 -9.22 -15.69 15.57
CA ILE A 137 -8.43 -15.52 16.80
C ILE A 137 -8.54 -16.83 17.56
N LYS A 138 -7.41 -17.55 17.71
CA LYS A 138 -7.35 -18.86 18.35
C LYS A 138 -6.50 -18.83 19.59
N ILE A 139 -6.96 -19.51 20.61
CA ILE A 139 -6.29 -19.64 21.91
C ILE A 139 -5.84 -21.08 22.09
N THR A 140 -4.60 -21.25 22.52
CA THR A 140 -4.06 -22.50 23.04
C THR A 140 -3.56 -22.26 24.45
N THR A 141 -4.00 -23.08 25.40
CA THR A 141 -3.55 -23.04 26.80
C THR A 141 -3.10 -24.40 27.23
N THR A 142 -2.01 -24.45 28.01
CA THR A 142 -1.48 -25.68 28.61
C THR A 142 -1.15 -25.41 30.08
N ASN A 143 -1.14 -26.48 30.89
CA ASN A 143 -0.91 -26.43 32.34
C ASN A 143 -1.88 -25.46 33.06
N ALA A 144 -3.10 -25.36 32.57
CA ALA A 144 -4.12 -24.57 33.27
C ALA A 144 -4.47 -25.23 34.61
N PRO A 145 -4.64 -24.44 35.69
CA PRO A 145 -5.01 -24.97 37.00
C PRO A 145 -6.33 -25.78 37.00
N VAL A 146 -7.21 -25.45 36.09
CA VAL A 146 -8.44 -26.18 35.80
C VAL A 146 -8.25 -26.96 34.52
N ALA A 147 -8.28 -28.28 34.59
CA ALA A 147 -7.98 -29.17 33.45
C ALA A 147 -8.85 -28.85 32.21
N ASP A 148 -10.10 -28.51 32.42
CA ASP A 148 -11.03 -28.11 31.36
C ASP A 148 -10.57 -26.84 30.62
N MET A 149 -9.68 -26.04 31.19
CA MET A 149 -9.14 -24.82 30.54
C MET A 149 -7.93 -25.10 29.66
N ASN A 150 -7.41 -26.33 29.62
CA ASN A 150 -6.43 -26.73 28.61
C ASN A 150 -7.13 -26.90 27.26
N VAL A 151 -6.77 -26.08 26.31
CA VAL A 151 -7.39 -26.04 24.96
C VAL A 151 -6.32 -25.90 23.89
N THR A 152 -6.63 -26.38 22.69
CA THR A 152 -5.76 -26.23 21.52
C THR A 152 -6.55 -25.58 20.39
N ASP A 153 -6.04 -24.47 19.88
CA ASP A 153 -6.59 -23.74 18.72
C ASP A 153 -8.11 -23.46 18.84
N LEU A 154 -8.59 -23.19 20.06
CA LEU A 154 -9.99 -22.86 20.32
C LEU A 154 -10.25 -21.41 19.91
N GLU A 155 -11.33 -21.16 19.16
CA GLU A 155 -11.76 -19.80 18.80
C GLU A 155 -11.99 -18.95 20.06
N PHE A 156 -11.60 -17.68 20.02
CA PHE A 156 -11.56 -16.81 21.18
C PHE A 156 -12.91 -16.65 21.87
N ASP A 157 -14.00 -16.51 21.11
CA ASP A 157 -15.36 -16.44 21.66
C ASP A 157 -15.75 -17.73 22.41
N LYS A 158 -15.37 -18.90 21.90
CA LYS A 158 -15.58 -20.20 22.53
C LYS A 158 -14.71 -20.37 23.78
N TYR A 159 -13.49 -19.81 23.76
CA TYR A 159 -12.64 -19.80 24.93
C TYR A 159 -13.25 -18.95 26.06
N VAL A 160 -13.79 -17.77 25.73
CA VAL A 160 -14.51 -16.92 26.70
C VAL A 160 -15.76 -17.61 27.24
N ASP A 161 -16.57 -18.27 26.39
CA ASP A 161 -17.71 -19.10 26.84
C ASP A 161 -17.28 -20.19 27.83
N LYS A 162 -16.11 -20.79 27.57
CA LYS A 162 -15.56 -21.83 28.45
C LYS A 162 -15.11 -21.26 29.80
N ILE A 163 -14.46 -20.09 29.83
CA ILE A 163 -14.14 -19.36 31.07
C ILE A 163 -15.42 -19.14 31.90
N ILE A 164 -16.46 -18.57 31.26
CA ILE A 164 -17.73 -18.28 31.92
C ILE A 164 -18.36 -19.54 32.49
N LYS A 165 -18.35 -20.65 31.74
CA LYS A 165 -18.88 -21.94 32.21
C LYS A 165 -18.10 -22.44 33.44
N VAL A 166 -16.76 -22.41 33.40
CA VAL A 166 -15.92 -22.85 34.53
C VAL A 166 -16.19 -22.00 35.76
N MET A 167 -16.26 -20.67 35.64
CA MET A 167 -16.55 -19.77 36.75
C MET A 167 -17.93 -20.00 37.36
N ASN A 168 -18.92 -20.36 36.55
CA ASN A 168 -20.28 -20.67 37.04
C ASN A 168 -20.40 -22.07 37.70
N THR A 169 -19.51 -23.01 37.38
CA THR A 169 -19.59 -24.39 37.86
C THR A 169 -18.59 -24.69 38.99
N PHE A 170 -17.67 -23.81 39.31
CA PHE A 170 -16.66 -24.01 40.32
C PHE A 170 -17.28 -24.04 41.72
N PRO A 171 -16.92 -25.01 42.58
CA PRO A 171 -17.53 -25.19 43.90
C PRO A 171 -17.13 -24.12 44.93
N TYR A 172 -16.32 -23.14 44.55
CA TYR A 172 -16.08 -21.99 45.39
C TYR A 172 -17.34 -21.12 45.37
N ASN A 173 -18.04 -21.12 46.50
CA ASN A 173 -19.22 -20.28 46.82
C ASN A 173 -18.99 -18.77 46.71
N MET A 174 -18.28 -18.31 45.70
CA MET A 174 -18.32 -16.95 45.25
C MET A 174 -19.56 -16.86 44.32
N ALA A 175 -20.73 -16.66 44.95
CA ALA A 175 -21.86 -16.18 44.18
C ALA A 175 -21.34 -14.97 43.38
N LEU A 176 -21.26 -15.11 42.03
CA LEU A 176 -20.89 -14.03 41.16
C LEU A 176 -21.79 -12.84 41.50
N ASN A 177 -21.22 -11.78 42.03
CA ASN A 177 -21.98 -10.57 42.30
C ASN A 177 -22.42 -9.96 40.94
N ASP A 178 -23.32 -9.01 40.95
CA ASP A 178 -23.88 -8.45 39.72
C ASP A 178 -22.80 -7.71 38.89
N GLU A 179 -21.78 -7.16 39.54
CA GLU A 179 -20.63 -6.53 38.87
C GLU A 179 -19.77 -7.56 38.10
N MET A 180 -19.47 -8.71 38.70
CA MET A 180 -18.73 -9.79 38.03
C MET A 180 -19.53 -10.36 36.86
N LYS A 181 -20.85 -10.52 36.99
CA LYS A 181 -21.72 -10.94 35.89
C LYS A 181 -21.71 -9.92 34.74
N ALA A 182 -21.76 -8.63 35.05
CA ALA A 182 -21.67 -7.56 34.06
C ALA A 182 -20.33 -7.60 33.33
N GLN A 183 -19.22 -7.77 34.03
CA GLN A 183 -17.87 -7.90 33.42
C GLN A 183 -17.76 -9.12 32.50
N LEU A 184 -18.28 -10.28 32.90
CA LEU A 184 -18.31 -11.48 32.05
C LEU A 184 -19.17 -11.31 30.80
N ASN A 185 -20.32 -10.64 30.90
CA ASN A 185 -21.17 -10.33 29.75
C ASN A 185 -20.47 -9.36 28.79
N GLU A 186 -19.79 -8.35 29.32
CA GLU A 186 -19.01 -7.42 28.50
C GLU A 186 -17.84 -8.13 27.79
N MET A 187 -17.11 -9.01 28.50
CA MET A 187 -16.05 -9.85 27.91
C MET A 187 -16.60 -10.72 26.76
N LYS A 188 -17.75 -11.33 26.95
CA LYS A 188 -18.39 -12.14 25.90
C LYS A 188 -18.77 -11.29 24.68
N LYS A 189 -19.32 -10.10 24.91
CA LYS A 189 -19.64 -9.15 23.84
C LYS A 189 -18.39 -8.75 23.09
N GLN A 190 -17.32 -8.33 23.78
CA GLN A 190 -16.04 -7.96 23.17
C GLN A 190 -15.41 -9.11 22.38
N ALA A 191 -15.48 -10.34 22.89
CA ALA A 191 -15.00 -11.51 22.16
C ALA A 191 -15.75 -11.75 20.85
N SER A 192 -17.07 -11.54 20.85
CA SER A 192 -17.89 -11.66 19.63
C SER A 192 -17.63 -10.50 18.65
N GLU A 193 -17.42 -9.30 19.15
CA GLU A 193 -17.13 -8.10 18.35
C GLU A 193 -15.70 -8.11 17.76
N ALA A 194 -14.77 -8.87 18.36
CA ALA A 194 -13.38 -8.96 17.88
C ALA A 194 -13.25 -9.50 16.45
N TYR A 195 -14.24 -10.22 15.95
CA TYR A 195 -14.28 -10.74 14.59
C TYR A 195 -14.91 -9.78 13.57
N LEU A 196 -15.57 -8.74 14.06
CA LEU A 196 -16.26 -7.78 13.19
C LEU A 196 -15.25 -6.82 12.55
N PRO A 197 -15.49 -6.39 11.30
CA PRO A 197 -14.69 -5.36 10.69
C PRO A 197 -14.72 -4.07 11.51
N GLN A 198 -13.54 -3.53 11.81
CA GLN A 198 -13.37 -2.23 12.46
C GLN A 198 -12.94 -1.23 11.41
N THR A 199 -13.79 -0.27 11.08
CA THR A 199 -13.51 0.75 10.07
C THR A 199 -13.33 2.11 10.74
N THR A 200 -12.26 2.80 10.34
CA THR A 200 -11.97 4.18 10.76
C THR A 200 -11.78 5.06 9.54
N THR A 201 -12.28 6.29 9.62
CA THR A 201 -12.08 7.30 8.57
C THR A 201 -11.35 8.51 9.16
N LYS A 202 -10.40 9.06 8.40
CA LYS A 202 -9.62 10.22 8.80
C LYS A 202 -9.38 11.14 7.61
N THR A 203 -9.76 12.42 7.77
CA THR A 203 -9.41 13.48 6.82
C THR A 203 -8.12 14.17 7.26
N VAL A 204 -7.19 14.32 6.34
CA VAL A 204 -5.92 15.01 6.55
C VAL A 204 -5.84 16.20 5.59
N ALA A 205 -5.62 17.40 6.14
CA ALA A 205 -5.51 18.62 5.35
C ALA A 205 -4.19 18.66 4.56
N SER A 206 -4.21 19.35 3.42
CA SER A 206 -3.03 19.59 2.60
C SER A 206 -1.91 20.27 3.42
N ARG A 207 -0.68 19.89 3.16
CA ARG A 207 0.55 20.36 3.83
C ARG A 207 0.60 20.12 5.35
N SER A 208 -0.30 19.31 5.89
CA SER A 208 -0.31 18.94 7.30
C SER A 208 0.86 18.00 7.65
N ASN A 209 1.46 18.16 8.84
CA ASN A 209 2.43 17.20 9.36
C ASN A 209 1.79 15.84 9.69
N SER A 210 0.46 15.78 9.80
CA SER A 210 -0.28 14.54 10.00
C SER A 210 -0.10 13.53 8.85
N HIS A 211 0.37 13.97 7.66
CA HIS A 211 0.76 13.07 6.57
C HIS A 211 1.71 11.97 7.06
N TYR A 212 2.72 12.34 7.86
CA TYR A 212 3.72 11.38 8.35
C TYR A 212 3.16 10.38 9.36
N SER A 213 1.99 10.66 9.94
CA SER A 213 1.35 9.77 10.91
C SER A 213 0.27 8.87 10.28
N TYR A 214 -0.32 9.28 9.17
CA TYR A 214 -1.47 8.58 8.58
C TYR A 214 -1.20 7.96 7.22
N PHE A 215 -0.25 8.48 6.44
CA PHE A 215 0.14 7.87 5.18
C PHE A 215 1.09 6.67 5.43
N PRO A 216 1.11 5.63 4.56
CA PRO A 216 1.91 4.45 4.80
C PRO A 216 3.38 4.73 5.11
N VAL A 217 3.97 3.88 5.96
CA VAL A 217 5.29 4.04 6.58
C VAL A 217 5.36 5.30 7.43
N ASN A 218 4.72 5.21 8.59
CA ASN A 218 4.60 6.29 9.59
C ASN A 218 5.95 6.94 9.93
N ASN A 219 5.88 8.23 10.25
CA ASN A 219 7.01 9.05 10.72
C ASN A 219 8.22 9.13 9.78
N LEU A 220 8.06 8.74 8.50
CA LEU A 220 9.10 8.89 7.50
C LEU A 220 8.79 10.00 6.51
N GLY A 221 9.80 10.78 6.19
CA GLY A 221 9.74 11.76 5.12
C GLY A 221 9.71 11.12 3.72
N TRP A 222 9.96 9.79 3.64
CA TRP A 222 9.91 9.05 2.41
C TRP A 222 9.12 7.74 2.58
N SER A 223 8.70 7.06 1.58
CA SER A 223 8.01 5.80 1.73
C SER A 223 8.59 4.65 0.89
N SER A 224 8.10 4.31 -0.25
CA SER A 224 8.49 3.07 -0.92
C SER A 224 9.96 3.02 -1.36
N LYS A 225 10.61 1.90 -1.08
CA LYS A 225 11.92 1.50 -1.60
C LYS A 225 11.87 0.07 -2.11
N LEU A 226 10.74 -0.31 -2.69
CA LEU A 226 10.58 -1.64 -3.26
C LEU A 226 11.55 -1.83 -4.43
N THR A 227 12.13 -3.02 -4.47
CA THR A 227 12.95 -3.52 -5.59
C THR A 227 12.21 -4.68 -6.26
N VAL A 228 12.67 -5.09 -7.44
CA VAL A 228 12.10 -6.24 -8.15
C VAL A 228 12.15 -7.52 -7.30
N ASP A 229 13.17 -7.66 -6.46
CA ASP A 229 13.32 -8.82 -5.57
C ASP A 229 12.30 -8.82 -4.40
N ASP A 230 11.69 -7.67 -4.08
CA ASP A 230 10.72 -7.56 -3.00
C ASP A 230 9.30 -7.91 -3.44
N ILE A 231 9.03 -7.97 -4.75
CA ILE A 231 7.67 -8.08 -5.29
C ILE A 231 7.44 -9.43 -5.94
N LYS A 232 6.17 -9.81 -6.03
CA LYS A 232 5.71 -10.95 -6.82
C LYS A 232 5.39 -10.54 -8.26
N GLY A 233 5.03 -9.27 -8.44
CA GLY A 233 4.74 -8.70 -9.75
C GLY A 233 4.30 -7.25 -9.65
N ALA A 234 4.56 -6.51 -10.75
CA ALA A 234 4.08 -5.16 -10.96
C ALA A 234 3.45 -5.05 -12.35
N THR A 235 2.28 -4.42 -12.42
CA THR A 235 1.57 -4.19 -13.69
C THR A 235 1.08 -2.74 -13.76
N CYS A 236 1.09 -2.19 -14.96
CA CYS A 236 0.57 -0.88 -15.25
C CYS A 236 -0.51 -1.00 -16.33
N GLN A 237 -1.64 -0.38 -16.09
CA GLN A 237 -2.76 -0.28 -17.03
C GLN A 237 -3.20 1.17 -17.15
N ILE A 238 -3.68 1.55 -18.32
CA ILE A 238 -4.27 2.86 -18.56
C ILE A 238 -5.79 2.65 -18.62
N VAL A 239 -6.51 3.38 -17.79
CA VAL A 239 -7.98 3.30 -17.67
C VAL A 239 -8.56 4.70 -17.78
N GLY A 240 -9.00 5.07 -18.99
CA GLY A 240 -9.40 6.44 -19.31
C GLY A 240 -8.21 7.39 -19.14
N SER A 241 -8.38 8.45 -18.36
CA SER A 241 -7.34 9.45 -18.06
C SER A 241 -6.40 9.04 -16.92
N ASP A 242 -6.48 7.83 -16.43
CA ASP A 242 -5.76 7.40 -15.24
C ASP A 242 -4.79 6.25 -15.53
N ILE A 243 -3.63 6.30 -14.90
CA ILE A 243 -2.67 5.20 -14.83
C ILE A 243 -2.97 4.42 -13.56
N VAL A 244 -3.14 3.11 -13.67
CA VAL A 244 -3.37 2.20 -12.54
C VAL A 244 -2.19 1.25 -12.42
N CYS A 245 -1.30 1.52 -11.45
CA CYS A 245 -0.19 0.64 -11.12
C CYS A 245 -0.64 -0.34 -10.02
N THR A 246 -0.44 -1.62 -10.22
CA THR A 246 -0.70 -2.67 -9.24
C THR A 246 0.60 -3.36 -8.88
N ILE A 247 0.97 -3.32 -7.61
CA ILE A 247 2.11 -4.03 -7.03
C ILE A 247 1.60 -5.15 -6.15
N THR A 248 2.11 -6.36 -6.34
CA THR A 248 1.81 -7.51 -5.49
C THR A 248 3.08 -8.01 -4.81
N LEU A 249 2.97 -8.38 -3.53
CA LEU A 249 4.09 -8.88 -2.73
C LEU A 249 3.95 -10.40 -2.52
N PRO A 250 5.07 -11.14 -2.48
CA PRO A 250 5.06 -12.55 -2.11
C PRO A 250 4.72 -12.75 -0.63
N GLU A 251 4.49 -13.99 -0.23
CA GLU A 251 4.31 -14.34 1.16
C GLU A 251 5.66 -14.33 1.89
N PHE A 252 5.67 -13.77 3.11
CA PHE A 252 6.83 -13.77 4.00
C PHE A 252 6.45 -14.33 5.36
N THR A 253 7.33 -15.13 5.92
CA THR A 253 7.17 -15.69 7.27
C THR A 253 8.42 -15.40 8.08
N TYR A 254 8.25 -14.90 9.29
CA TYR A 254 9.26 -14.60 10.28
C TYR A 254 9.00 -15.44 11.53
N ILE A 255 10.05 -16.03 12.10
CA ILE A 255 9.97 -16.91 13.29
C ILE A 255 10.84 -16.32 14.39
N GLY A 256 10.26 -16.16 15.57
CA GLY A 256 10.96 -15.60 16.74
C GLY A 256 11.56 -14.23 16.44
N ASP A 257 12.83 -14.07 16.75
CA ASP A 257 13.57 -12.79 16.63
C ASP A 257 13.75 -12.27 15.20
N GLU A 258 13.36 -13.04 14.17
CA GLU A 258 13.42 -12.58 12.78
C GLU A 258 12.45 -11.40 12.54
N TYR A 259 11.36 -11.31 13.31
CA TYR A 259 10.45 -10.17 13.24
C TYR A 259 10.82 -9.12 14.30
N PRO A 260 11.20 -7.88 13.88
CA PRO A 260 11.62 -6.86 14.84
C PRO A 260 10.45 -6.31 15.63
N THR A 261 10.43 -6.58 16.94
CA THR A 261 9.37 -6.15 17.87
C THR A 261 9.70 -4.81 18.56
N GLY A 262 8.74 -4.27 19.29
CA GLY A 262 8.86 -3.06 20.09
C GLY A 262 9.16 -1.79 19.28
N SER A 263 9.36 -0.68 19.98
CA SER A 263 9.70 0.61 19.38
C SER A 263 11.11 0.62 18.76
N SER A 264 12.07 -0.09 19.36
CA SER A 264 13.43 -0.25 18.85
C SER A 264 13.49 -1.00 17.51
N GLY A 265 12.51 -1.86 17.23
CA GLY A 265 12.38 -2.60 15.98
C GLY A 265 11.86 -1.77 14.81
N PHE A 266 11.40 -0.52 15.03
CA PHE A 266 10.76 0.28 13.99
C PHE A 266 11.57 0.40 12.71
N SER A 267 12.83 0.86 12.79
CA SER A 267 13.69 1.01 11.62
C SER A 267 14.00 -0.32 10.91
N LYS A 268 14.10 -1.41 11.66
CA LYS A 268 14.33 -2.74 11.09
C LYS A 268 13.09 -3.25 10.37
N ARG A 269 11.87 -3.03 10.91
CA ARG A 269 10.62 -3.40 10.21
C ARG A 269 10.51 -2.75 8.85
N GLN A 270 11.01 -1.53 8.68
CA GLN A 270 11.00 -0.82 7.40
C GLN A 270 11.95 -1.39 6.35
N THR A 271 12.88 -2.24 6.72
CA THR A 271 13.73 -2.96 5.76
C THR A 271 13.08 -4.25 5.25
N LEU A 272 12.05 -4.74 5.93
CA LEU A 272 11.29 -5.91 5.48
C LEU A 272 10.46 -5.55 4.25
N PRO A 273 10.26 -6.45 3.27
CA PRO A 273 9.53 -6.15 2.04
C PRO A 273 8.17 -5.48 2.27
N TYR A 274 7.36 -6.03 3.18
CA TYR A 274 6.08 -5.40 3.55
C TYR A 274 6.28 -4.05 4.26
N GLY A 275 7.29 -3.93 5.12
CA GLY A 275 7.60 -2.69 5.84
C GLY A 275 8.13 -1.56 4.96
N LYS A 276 8.60 -1.87 3.74
CA LYS A 276 9.01 -0.87 2.76
C LYS A 276 7.84 -0.09 2.16
N VAL A 277 6.62 -0.59 2.27
CA VAL A 277 5.44 -0.01 1.63
C VAL A 277 4.19 0.02 2.52
N PHE A 278 4.09 -0.83 3.54
CA PHE A 278 2.98 -0.85 4.49
C PHE A 278 3.40 -0.39 5.89
N ASN A 279 2.45 0.09 6.67
CA ASN A 279 2.58 0.19 8.12
C ASN A 279 2.29 -1.19 8.73
N ILE A 280 3.32 -2.02 8.85
CA ILE A 280 3.17 -3.36 9.42
C ILE A 280 3.08 -3.31 10.94
N PRO A 281 2.41 -4.30 11.58
CA PRO A 281 2.20 -4.32 13.03
C PRO A 281 3.49 -4.18 13.85
N ALA A 282 3.42 -3.42 14.94
CA ALA A 282 4.44 -3.38 15.96
C ALA A 282 3.93 -4.17 17.16
N PHE A 283 4.52 -5.31 17.44
CA PHE A 283 4.22 -6.08 18.64
C PHE A 283 5.10 -5.56 19.78
N ASP A 284 4.49 -5.33 20.94
CA ASP A 284 5.18 -4.90 22.15
C ASP A 284 5.42 -6.15 23.03
N GLU A 285 6.66 -6.36 23.43
CA GLU A 285 7.08 -7.45 24.30
C GLU A 285 7.51 -6.92 25.70
N SER A 286 7.19 -5.65 26.00
CA SER A 286 7.54 -5.04 27.29
C SER A 286 6.83 -5.67 28.48
N ASP A 287 5.72 -6.37 28.24
CA ASP A 287 4.99 -7.17 29.23
C ASP A 287 5.58 -8.57 29.44
N GLY A 288 6.68 -8.92 28.76
CA GLY A 288 7.30 -10.25 28.79
C GLY A 288 6.64 -11.27 27.85
N SER A 289 5.67 -10.87 27.04
CA SER A 289 5.17 -11.71 25.95
C SER A 289 6.24 -11.90 24.88
N THR A 290 6.12 -12.95 24.06
CA THR A 290 7.04 -13.23 22.96
C THR A 290 6.30 -13.47 21.66
N VAL A 291 6.82 -12.95 20.55
CA VAL A 291 6.30 -13.18 19.21
C VAL A 291 6.97 -14.41 18.60
N ASN A 292 6.21 -15.51 18.50
CA ASN A 292 6.74 -16.75 17.97
C ASN A 292 6.78 -16.79 16.44
N LYS A 293 5.77 -16.17 15.81
CA LYS A 293 5.64 -16.21 14.36
C LYS A 293 4.85 -15.00 13.85
N VAL A 294 5.32 -14.41 12.75
CA VAL A 294 4.55 -13.44 11.96
C VAL A 294 4.61 -13.86 10.50
N GLN A 295 3.47 -13.86 9.82
CA GLN A 295 3.39 -14.16 8.41
C GLN A 295 2.57 -13.07 7.70
N PHE A 296 3.06 -12.61 6.57
CA PHE A 296 2.37 -11.69 5.68
C PHE A 296 2.03 -12.38 4.36
N LYS A 297 0.83 -12.14 3.83
CA LYS A 297 0.36 -12.66 2.56
C LYS A 297 -0.66 -11.74 1.92
N ASN A 298 -0.93 -11.99 0.61
CA ASN A 298 -1.89 -11.21 -0.16
C ASN A 298 -1.58 -9.71 -0.19
N GLY A 299 -0.29 -9.34 -0.04
CA GLY A 299 0.15 -7.94 -0.12
C GLY A 299 -0.12 -7.38 -1.50
N LYS A 300 -0.91 -6.31 -1.56
CA LYS A 300 -1.27 -5.61 -2.79
C LYS A 300 -1.36 -4.12 -2.56
N VAL A 301 -0.77 -3.35 -3.46
CA VAL A 301 -0.97 -1.90 -3.53
C VAL A 301 -1.47 -1.56 -4.93
N VAL A 302 -2.52 -0.75 -5.01
CA VAL A 302 -3.01 -0.19 -6.26
C VAL A 302 -2.87 1.31 -6.16
N LEU A 303 -2.11 1.90 -7.07
CA LEU A 303 -1.87 3.33 -7.18
C LEU A 303 -2.53 3.85 -8.43
N LYS A 304 -3.38 4.88 -8.28
CA LYS A 304 -4.03 5.56 -9.38
C LYS A 304 -3.42 6.95 -9.55
N VAL A 305 -2.93 7.24 -10.74
CA VAL A 305 -2.20 8.46 -11.10
C VAL A 305 -2.86 9.11 -12.30
N ASP A 306 -3.01 10.42 -12.28
CA ASP A 306 -3.49 11.19 -13.43
C ASP A 306 -2.44 11.18 -14.55
N VAL A 307 -2.84 10.81 -15.76
CA VAL A 307 -1.92 10.71 -16.93
C VAL A 307 -1.27 12.04 -17.27
N LEU A 308 -2.02 13.16 -17.15
CA LEU A 308 -1.55 14.47 -17.60
C LEU A 308 -0.65 15.15 -16.57
N THR A 309 -1.04 15.09 -15.29
CA THR A 309 -0.34 15.81 -14.23
C THR A 309 0.69 14.94 -13.50
N GLY A 310 0.53 13.62 -13.55
CA GLY A 310 1.32 12.69 -12.75
C GLY A 310 0.96 12.69 -11.26
N ASP A 311 -0.13 13.38 -10.89
CA ASP A 311 -0.58 13.43 -9.50
C ASP A 311 -1.20 12.10 -9.07
N VAL A 312 -0.91 11.69 -7.84
CA VAL A 312 -1.58 10.54 -7.23
C VAL A 312 -3.02 10.93 -6.88
N LEU A 313 -3.97 10.18 -7.40
CA LEU A 313 -5.40 10.37 -7.16
C LEU A 313 -5.91 9.50 -6.04
N GLU A 314 -5.46 8.25 -6.00
CA GLU A 314 -5.92 7.24 -5.07
C GLU A 314 -4.81 6.21 -4.80
N ALA A 315 -4.77 5.69 -3.59
CA ALA A 315 -3.86 4.60 -3.23
C ALA A 315 -4.59 3.60 -2.33
N ASP A 316 -4.68 2.35 -2.78
CA ASP A 316 -5.28 1.24 -2.04
C ASP A 316 -4.19 0.29 -1.57
N TYR A 317 -4.22 0.00 -0.29
CA TYR A 317 -3.31 -0.94 0.36
C TYR A 317 -4.10 -2.09 0.96
N SER A 318 -3.69 -3.32 0.72
CA SER A 318 -4.29 -4.49 1.35
C SER A 318 -3.26 -5.57 1.64
N TYR A 319 -3.40 -6.22 2.77
CA TYR A 319 -2.63 -7.41 3.12
C TYR A 319 -3.34 -8.21 4.21
N THR A 320 -2.96 -9.47 4.34
CA THR A 320 -3.33 -10.32 5.45
C THR A 320 -2.08 -10.59 6.28
N TYR A 321 -2.17 -10.47 7.61
CA TYR A 321 -1.11 -10.98 8.46
C TYR A 321 -1.66 -12.05 9.42
N PHE A 322 -0.78 -12.97 9.77
CA PHE A 322 -0.95 -13.92 10.86
C PHE A 322 0.11 -13.63 11.91
N SER A 323 -0.27 -13.65 13.18
CA SER A 323 0.67 -13.57 14.30
C SER A 323 0.39 -14.66 15.32
N GLU A 324 1.44 -15.21 15.88
CA GLU A 324 1.40 -16.14 17.00
C GLU A 324 2.22 -15.55 18.15
N ILE A 325 1.55 -15.28 19.27
CA ILE A 325 2.12 -14.61 20.44
C ILE A 325 1.94 -15.51 21.65
N MET A 326 3.01 -15.72 22.39
CA MET A 326 3.00 -16.36 23.69
C MET A 326 2.88 -15.29 24.76
N ALA A 327 1.89 -15.41 25.63
CA ALA A 327 1.76 -14.50 26.77
C ALA A 327 2.93 -14.67 27.75
N ALA A 328 3.24 -13.59 28.46
CA ALA A 328 4.24 -13.61 29.52
C ALA A 328 3.96 -14.72 30.54
N PRO A 329 4.98 -15.44 31.00
CA PRO A 329 4.83 -16.35 32.12
C PRO A 329 4.30 -15.58 33.34
N GLN A 330 3.30 -16.16 34.00
CA GLN A 330 2.82 -15.58 35.27
C GLN A 330 3.70 -16.13 36.43
N GLU A 331 4.03 -15.25 37.37
CA GLU A 331 4.74 -15.64 38.59
C GLU A 331 3.96 -16.77 39.30
N ASP A 332 4.64 -17.81 39.73
CA ASP A 332 4.08 -18.99 40.42
C ASP A 332 3.04 -19.83 39.63
N SER A 333 3.00 -19.68 38.28
CA SER A 333 2.09 -20.44 37.44
C SER A 333 2.82 -21.14 36.29
N GLU A 334 2.57 -22.41 36.09
CA GLU A 334 3.02 -23.18 34.91
C GLU A 334 2.11 -22.93 33.69
N LEU A 335 1.04 -22.13 33.81
CA LEU A 335 0.12 -21.83 32.75
C LEU A 335 0.86 -21.16 31.57
N THR A 336 0.73 -21.73 30.40
CA THR A 336 1.12 -21.08 29.16
C THR A 336 -0.10 -20.73 28.31
N MET A 337 -0.09 -19.59 27.71
CA MET A 337 -1.17 -19.15 26.82
C MET A 337 -0.58 -18.60 25.52
N LYS A 338 -1.04 -19.17 24.41
CA LYS A 338 -0.68 -18.75 23.07
C LYS A 338 -1.91 -18.21 22.35
N THR A 339 -1.77 -17.06 21.71
CA THR A 339 -2.78 -16.46 20.86
C THR A 339 -2.31 -16.47 19.42
N ALA A 340 -3.10 -17.05 18.52
CA ALA A 340 -2.87 -17.04 17.07
C ALA A 340 -3.95 -16.19 16.40
N THR A 341 -3.57 -15.09 15.78
CA THR A 341 -4.49 -14.13 15.15
C THR A 341 -4.24 -14.05 13.65
N THR A 342 -5.30 -14.12 12.86
CA THR A 342 -5.27 -13.72 11.45
C THR A 342 -6.03 -12.42 11.29
N ALA A 343 -5.46 -11.45 10.62
CA ALA A 343 -6.10 -10.17 10.36
C ALA A 343 -5.96 -9.77 8.88
N ASN A 344 -7.05 -9.31 8.31
CA ASN A 344 -7.10 -8.66 7.00
C ASN A 344 -7.11 -7.15 7.21
N THR A 345 -6.20 -6.46 6.53
CA THR A 345 -6.08 -5.01 6.61
C THR A 345 -6.26 -4.41 5.22
N THR A 346 -7.09 -3.39 5.13
CA THR A 346 -7.25 -2.58 3.93
C THR A 346 -7.18 -1.11 4.31
N GLU A 347 -6.47 -0.31 3.52
CA GLU A 347 -6.40 1.13 3.65
C GLU A 347 -6.61 1.76 2.28
N ASN A 348 -7.59 2.64 2.15
CA ASN A 348 -7.85 3.44 0.96
C ASN A 348 -7.55 4.90 1.26
N TYR A 349 -6.85 5.56 0.36
CA TYR A 349 -6.48 6.96 0.41
C TYR A 349 -6.98 7.64 -0.86
N ILE A 350 -7.92 8.56 -0.72
CA ILE A 350 -8.42 9.41 -1.81
C ILE A 350 -7.79 10.78 -1.67
N MET A 351 -6.97 11.19 -2.65
CA MET A 351 -6.27 12.47 -2.63
C MET A 351 -7.21 13.59 -3.07
N ASN A 352 -7.23 14.68 -2.30
CA ASN A 352 -7.93 15.89 -2.70
C ASN A 352 -7.09 16.59 -3.77
N ARG A 353 -7.67 16.83 -4.95
CA ARG A 353 -7.00 17.65 -5.96
C ARG A 353 -6.67 19.00 -5.34
N VAL A 354 -5.41 19.36 -5.31
CA VAL A 354 -5.01 20.71 -4.93
C VAL A 354 -5.41 21.62 -6.08
N THR A 355 -6.59 22.25 -5.98
CA THR A 355 -6.90 23.40 -6.83
C THR A 355 -5.94 24.52 -6.46
N VAL A 356 -4.90 24.69 -7.26
CA VAL A 356 -3.96 25.80 -7.18
C VAL A 356 -4.63 27.09 -7.68
#